data_b5565aa6c5935ef95e27360d656a4e8d
#
_entry.id   b5565aa6c5935ef95e27360d656a4e8d
#
_cell.length_a   1.000
_cell.length_b   1.000
_cell.length_c   1.000
_cell.angle_alpha   90.00
_cell.angle_beta   90.00
_cell.angle_gamma   90.00
#
_symmetry.space_group_name_H-M   'P 1'
#
loop_
_entity.id
_entity.type
_entity.pdbx_description
1 polymer ?
#
loop_
_entity_poly.entity_id
_entity_poly.type
_entity_poly.pdbx_seq_one_letter_code
_entity_poly.pdbx_strand_id
1 'polypeptide(L)'
;WQIIRNTMSTTTGSEGGYTVATEVAQVVADALKSLGGMRSVATVIQTAMGNTINYPNSDGTTEEGEIVAQNTAASDADISFGVTPIDVYKYSSKVVTVPVELLQDAAVDIEAFVNTRCVARVGRITNKHFTVGTGTSQPKGIVVASTAGKVGTTGQTATVTVDDLIDLEHSVDYAYRETGRCRWMMHDQTYKVVKKLKDTTGRPLFIPGYDGLGGRAPDTLLGYPITINNHMPTMAANAKSILFGDFTNYIIRDVLGATEYQRYTD
;
A
#
# COMPACT_ATOMS: atom_id res chain seq x y z
N TRP A 1 -0.97 14.53 42.78
CA TRP A 1 -1.99 15.18 41.94
C TRP A 1 -1.39 15.39 40.57
N GLN A 2 -1.68 14.50 39.61
CA GLN A 2 -1.39 14.73 38.21
C GLN A 2 -2.52 15.58 37.63
N ILE A 3 -2.17 16.74 37.15
CA ILE A 3 -3.13 17.62 36.44
C ILE A 3 -3.36 16.99 35.06
N ILE A 4 -4.55 16.42 34.84
CA ILE A 4 -5.01 16.00 33.53
C ILE A 4 -5.23 17.28 32.72
N ARG A 5 -4.37 17.54 31.74
CA ARG A 5 -4.62 18.63 30.79
C ARG A 5 -5.66 18.16 29.78
N ASN A 6 -6.85 18.70 29.86
CA ASN A 6 -7.84 18.58 28.80
C ASN A 6 -7.26 19.15 27.51
N THR A 7 -7.02 18.30 26.53
CA THR A 7 -6.44 18.68 25.23
C THR A 7 -7.51 18.98 24.17
N MET A 8 -8.78 18.79 24.53
CA MET A 8 -9.93 19.14 23.68
C MET A 8 -10.83 20.15 24.38
N SER A 9 -11.34 21.13 23.64
CA SER A 9 -12.18 22.22 24.15
C SER A 9 -13.32 22.51 23.16
N THR A 10 -14.49 22.85 23.66
CA THR A 10 -15.64 23.29 22.86
C THR A 10 -15.52 24.74 22.41
N THR A 11 -14.65 25.54 23.04
CA THR A 11 -14.48 26.99 22.77
C THR A 11 -13.38 27.23 21.71
N THR A 12 -12.44 26.32 21.54
CA THR A 12 -11.37 26.44 20.53
C THR A 12 -11.69 25.55 19.37
N GLY A 13 -11.86 26.11 18.17
CA GLY A 13 -12.23 25.37 16.95
C GLY A 13 -11.34 24.16 16.65
N SER A 14 -10.02 24.32 16.76
CA SER A 14 -9.05 23.25 16.50
C SER A 14 -9.05 22.12 17.55
N GLU A 15 -9.57 22.37 18.75
CA GLU A 15 -9.60 21.42 19.87
C GLU A 15 -10.96 20.73 20.06
N GLY A 16 -11.94 21.01 19.20
CA GLY A 16 -13.27 20.38 19.24
C GLY A 16 -14.42 21.36 19.05
N GLY A 17 -14.19 22.69 19.06
CA GLY A 17 -15.23 23.71 18.88
C GLY A 17 -16.00 23.59 17.57
N TYR A 18 -15.41 23.02 16.53
CA TYR A 18 -16.09 22.78 15.24
C TYR A 18 -17.04 21.58 15.26
N THR A 19 -16.98 20.72 16.27
CA THR A 19 -17.84 19.53 16.35
C THR A 19 -19.24 19.84 16.85
N VAL A 20 -19.44 21.02 17.44
CA VAL A 20 -20.74 21.47 18.03
C VAL A 20 -21.72 21.93 16.96
N ALA A 21 -21.28 22.24 15.74
CA ALA A 21 -22.14 22.97 14.78
C ALA A 21 -22.13 22.46 13.33
N THR A 22 -21.25 21.53 12.85
CA THR A 22 -21.23 21.24 11.40
C THR A 22 -20.75 19.83 11.01
N GLU A 23 -21.63 19.10 10.42
CA GLU A 23 -21.54 18.14 9.32
C GLU A 23 -20.68 16.88 9.48
N VAL A 24 -21.41 15.80 9.66
CA VAL A 24 -21.03 14.39 9.53
C VAL A 24 -20.31 14.07 8.19
N ALA A 25 -20.46 14.92 7.16
CA ALA A 25 -19.88 14.72 5.83
C ALA A 25 -18.33 14.72 5.79
N GLN A 26 -17.66 15.48 6.66
CA GLN A 26 -16.19 15.50 6.69
C GLN A 26 -15.58 14.23 7.29
N VAL A 27 -16.27 13.54 8.16
CA VAL A 27 -15.84 12.29 8.79
C VAL A 27 -15.73 11.16 7.76
N VAL A 28 -16.71 11.10 6.86
CA VAL A 28 -16.72 10.10 5.77
C VAL A 28 -15.60 10.36 4.77
N ALA A 29 -15.31 11.61 4.45
CA ALA A 29 -14.25 11.95 3.52
C ALA A 29 -12.84 11.58 4.04
N ASP A 30 -12.59 11.70 5.34
CA ASP A 30 -11.31 11.32 5.93
C ASP A 30 -11.14 9.80 6.03
N ALA A 31 -12.19 9.06 6.30
CA ALA A 31 -12.17 7.60 6.29
C ALA A 31 -11.89 7.07 4.87
N LEU A 32 -12.50 7.65 3.84
CA LEU A 32 -12.28 7.28 2.44
C LEU A 32 -10.84 7.51 1.97
N LYS A 33 -10.15 8.52 2.49
CA LYS A 33 -8.72 8.76 2.20
C LYS A 33 -7.79 7.70 2.78
N SER A 34 -8.23 6.93 3.75
CA SER A 34 -7.47 5.83 4.35
C SER A 34 -7.75 4.47 3.69
N LEU A 35 -8.81 4.38 2.90
CA LEU A 35 -9.20 3.19 2.16
C LEU A 35 -8.44 3.13 0.83
N GLY A 36 -7.90 1.98 0.53
CA GLY A 36 -7.09 1.72 -0.66
C GLY A 36 -5.59 1.69 -0.34
N GLY A 37 -4.86 0.84 -1.03
CA GLY A 37 -3.44 0.65 -0.85
C GLY A 37 -3.05 -0.82 -0.84
N MET A 38 -1.95 -1.15 -0.14
CA MET A 38 -1.37 -2.50 -0.19
C MET A 38 -2.31 -3.61 0.24
N ARG A 39 -3.12 -3.39 1.28
CA ARG A 39 -4.03 -4.41 1.82
C ARG A 39 -5.11 -4.86 0.83
N SER A 40 -5.47 -4.03 -0.14
CA SER A 40 -6.49 -4.37 -1.15
C SER A 40 -5.96 -5.27 -2.28
N VAL A 41 -4.64 -5.33 -2.45
CA VAL A 41 -3.99 -6.07 -3.55
C VAL A 41 -3.08 -7.20 -3.06
N ALA A 42 -2.66 -7.15 -1.79
CA ALA A 42 -1.80 -8.14 -1.15
C ALA A 42 -2.59 -9.34 -0.63
N THR A 43 -1.91 -10.45 -0.39
CA THR A 43 -2.47 -11.61 0.29
C THR A 43 -2.43 -11.41 1.79
N VAL A 44 -3.59 -11.45 2.45
CA VAL A 44 -3.70 -11.33 3.91
C VAL A 44 -3.90 -12.71 4.51
N ILE A 45 -2.98 -13.14 5.38
CA ILE A 45 -3.08 -14.38 6.14
C ILE A 45 -3.38 -14.07 7.60
N GLN A 46 -4.22 -14.89 8.23
CA GLN A 46 -4.57 -14.76 9.63
C GLN A 46 -3.98 -15.91 10.44
N THR A 47 -3.40 -15.59 11.60
CA THR A 47 -2.77 -16.57 12.48
C THR A 47 -3.25 -16.37 13.90
N ALA A 48 -3.31 -17.47 14.69
CA ALA A 48 -3.75 -17.42 16.08
C ALA A 48 -2.69 -16.83 17.03
N MET A 49 -1.40 -16.95 16.67
CA MET A 49 -0.28 -16.53 17.51
C MET A 49 0.65 -15.57 16.77
N GLY A 50 1.38 -14.73 17.53
CA GLY A 50 2.29 -13.69 17.01
C GLY A 50 3.75 -14.13 16.85
N ASN A 51 4.10 -15.41 17.00
CA ASN A 51 5.48 -15.89 16.82
C ASN A 51 5.92 -15.74 15.36
N THR A 52 7.19 -15.46 15.12
CA THR A 52 7.76 -15.38 13.76
C THR A 52 7.45 -16.66 12.98
N ILE A 53 6.95 -16.53 11.76
CA ILE A 53 6.75 -17.64 10.82
C ILE A 53 7.84 -17.54 9.77
N ASN A 54 8.55 -18.64 9.59
CA ASN A 54 9.52 -18.78 8.53
C ASN A 54 8.81 -19.32 7.28
N TYR A 55 8.73 -18.49 6.25
CA TYR A 55 8.13 -18.87 4.97
C TYR A 55 9.24 -19.36 4.03
N PRO A 56 9.22 -20.65 3.60
CA PRO A 56 10.20 -21.15 2.68
C PRO A 56 9.97 -20.52 1.31
N ASN A 57 11.05 -20.13 0.65
CA ASN A 57 11.06 -19.70 -0.73
C ASN A 57 12.14 -20.45 -1.51
N SER A 58 11.91 -20.68 -2.78
CA SER A 58 12.90 -21.22 -3.72
C SER A 58 12.80 -20.42 -5.01
N ASP A 59 13.92 -20.05 -5.57
CA ASP A 59 14.02 -19.38 -6.85
C ASP A 59 14.71 -20.32 -7.84
N GLY A 60 13.89 -20.94 -8.70
CA GLY A 60 14.34 -21.87 -9.73
C GLY A 60 14.48 -21.24 -11.13
N THR A 61 14.45 -19.89 -11.25
CA THR A 61 14.44 -19.21 -12.56
C THR A 61 15.71 -19.44 -13.38
N THR A 62 16.81 -19.82 -12.75
CA THR A 62 18.10 -20.13 -13.41
C THR A 62 18.40 -21.63 -13.47
N GLU A 63 17.50 -22.48 -12.97
CA GLU A 63 17.68 -23.93 -12.96
C GLU A 63 17.29 -24.50 -14.33
N GLU A 64 18.26 -25.12 -15.01
CA GLU A 64 18.06 -25.76 -16.30
C GLU A 64 18.47 -27.22 -16.20
N GLY A 65 17.77 -28.09 -16.98
CA GLY A 65 18.18 -29.46 -17.16
C GLY A 65 19.32 -29.57 -18.17
N GLU A 66 20.02 -30.72 -18.19
CA GLU A 66 21.09 -30.97 -19.10
C GLU A 66 20.77 -32.11 -20.09
N ILE A 67 21.42 -32.10 -21.26
CA ILE A 67 21.41 -33.22 -22.21
C ILE A 67 22.59 -34.13 -21.87
N VAL A 68 22.28 -35.36 -21.46
CA VAL A 68 23.32 -36.37 -21.11
C VAL A 68 23.59 -37.23 -22.31
N ALA A 69 24.86 -37.38 -22.69
CA ALA A 69 25.28 -38.30 -23.75
C ALA A 69 25.30 -39.74 -23.24
N GLN A 70 25.29 -40.70 -24.19
CA GLN A 70 25.37 -42.12 -23.86
C GLN A 70 26.64 -42.46 -23.06
N ASN A 71 26.49 -43.18 -21.95
CA ASN A 71 27.54 -43.55 -20.98
C ASN A 71 28.18 -42.39 -20.20
N THR A 72 27.49 -41.25 -20.10
CA THR A 72 27.92 -40.11 -19.27
C THR A 72 27.01 -40.04 -18.06
N ALA A 73 27.55 -39.78 -16.87
CA ALA A 73 26.75 -39.52 -15.69
C ALA A 73 26.16 -38.11 -15.77
N ALA A 74 24.91 -37.95 -15.32
CA ALA A 74 24.31 -36.62 -15.15
C ALA A 74 25.03 -35.81 -14.06
N SER A 75 25.07 -34.50 -14.21
CA SER A 75 25.61 -33.60 -13.18
C SER A 75 24.65 -33.43 -12.00
N ASP A 76 25.18 -33.31 -10.80
CA ASP A 76 24.38 -33.05 -9.62
C ASP A 76 24.07 -31.54 -9.53
N ALA A 77 22.82 -31.20 -9.40
CA ALA A 77 22.36 -29.84 -9.14
C ALA A 77 21.28 -29.86 -8.04
N ASP A 78 21.65 -29.40 -6.87
CA ASP A 78 20.75 -29.35 -5.72
C ASP A 78 19.84 -28.09 -5.74
N ILE A 79 18.56 -28.26 -5.39
CA ILE A 79 17.62 -27.17 -5.23
C ILE A 79 17.92 -26.41 -3.94
N SER A 80 18.11 -25.10 -4.04
CA SER A 80 18.33 -24.25 -2.88
C SER A 80 17.02 -23.68 -2.32
N PHE A 81 16.88 -23.75 -1.01
CA PHE A 81 15.74 -23.16 -0.28
C PHE A 81 16.20 -21.98 0.54
N GLY A 82 15.55 -20.84 0.33
CA GLY A 82 15.66 -19.67 1.20
C GLY A 82 14.56 -19.65 2.24
N VAL A 83 14.71 -18.80 3.25
CA VAL A 83 13.70 -18.57 4.30
C VAL A 83 13.43 -17.08 4.42
N THR A 84 12.17 -16.70 4.33
CA THR A 84 11.73 -15.32 4.59
C THR A 84 10.97 -15.29 5.90
N PRO A 85 11.49 -14.63 6.96
CA PRO A 85 10.77 -14.49 8.20
C PRO A 85 9.63 -13.48 8.05
N ILE A 86 8.45 -13.83 8.55
CA ILE A 86 7.27 -12.96 8.60
C ILE A 86 6.97 -12.66 10.07
N ASP A 87 7.35 -11.45 10.50
CA ASP A 87 7.14 -10.96 11.85
C ASP A 87 5.81 -10.22 11.99
N VAL A 88 5.35 -10.09 13.24
CA VAL A 88 4.15 -9.33 13.59
C VAL A 88 4.54 -8.07 14.36
N TYR A 89 3.91 -6.96 14.02
CA TYR A 89 4.16 -5.65 14.63
C TYR A 89 2.90 -5.11 15.29
N LYS A 90 3.06 -4.54 16.48
CA LYS A 90 1.96 -3.91 17.22
C LYS A 90 1.80 -2.45 16.78
N TYR A 91 0.58 -2.07 16.43
CA TYR A 91 0.21 -0.70 16.09
C TYR A 91 -0.72 -0.11 17.12
N SER A 92 -0.60 1.19 17.40
CA SER A 92 -1.48 1.93 18.29
C SER A 92 -2.03 3.16 17.57
N SER A 93 -3.30 3.46 17.79
CA SER A 93 -3.94 4.69 17.30
C SER A 93 -3.53 5.94 18.07
N LYS A 94 -2.69 5.78 19.12
CA LYS A 94 -2.44 6.77 20.18
C LYS A 94 -3.69 7.02 21.02
N VAL A 95 -3.49 7.54 22.24
CA VAL A 95 -4.57 7.88 23.18
C VAL A 95 -5.27 9.16 22.68
N VAL A 96 -6.59 9.15 22.74
CA VAL A 96 -7.43 10.32 22.48
C VAL A 96 -8.15 10.64 23.78
N THR A 97 -7.93 11.83 24.33
CA THR A 97 -8.62 12.33 25.53
C THR A 97 -9.80 13.17 25.09
N VAL A 98 -10.98 12.87 25.64
CA VAL A 98 -12.23 13.58 25.36
C VAL A 98 -12.79 14.08 26.70
N PRO A 99 -13.04 15.37 26.88
CA PRO A 99 -13.66 15.89 28.09
C PRO A 99 -15.11 15.42 28.23
N VAL A 100 -15.57 15.21 29.45
CA VAL A 100 -16.90 14.67 29.74
C VAL A 100 -18.00 15.63 29.26
N GLU A 101 -17.76 16.93 29.38
CA GLU A 101 -18.68 17.98 28.92
C GLU A 101 -18.96 17.87 27.43
N LEU A 102 -17.91 17.55 26.62
CA LEU A 102 -18.09 17.35 25.19
C LEU A 102 -18.92 16.10 24.87
N LEU A 103 -18.82 15.04 25.71
CA LEU A 103 -19.65 13.84 25.54
C LEU A 103 -21.13 14.08 25.86
N GLN A 104 -21.42 15.00 26.76
CA GLN A 104 -22.79 15.34 27.22
C GLN A 104 -23.47 16.34 26.30
N ASP A 105 -22.74 17.39 25.85
CA ASP A 105 -23.30 18.52 25.11
C ASP A 105 -23.23 18.34 23.56
N ALA A 106 -22.56 17.32 23.08
CA ALA A 106 -22.41 17.14 21.63
C ALA A 106 -23.69 16.59 20.99
N ALA A 107 -24.12 17.23 19.91
CA ALA A 107 -25.23 16.76 19.08
C ALA A 107 -24.90 15.52 18.23
N VAL A 108 -23.64 15.08 18.24
CA VAL A 108 -23.11 13.96 17.45
C VAL A 108 -22.53 12.90 18.39
N ASP A 109 -22.64 11.64 18.05
CA ASP A 109 -21.99 10.54 18.76
C ASP A 109 -20.45 10.66 18.67
N ILE A 110 -19.86 11.25 19.70
CA ILE A 110 -18.41 11.47 19.81
C ILE A 110 -17.66 10.15 19.92
N GLU A 111 -18.24 9.12 20.53
CA GLU A 111 -17.59 7.80 20.66
C GLU A 111 -17.42 7.12 19.30
N ALA A 112 -18.48 7.08 18.50
CA ALA A 112 -18.42 6.56 17.13
C ALA A 112 -17.45 7.37 16.25
N PHE A 113 -17.42 8.70 16.41
CA PHE A 113 -16.47 9.56 15.71
C PHE A 113 -15.02 9.24 16.08
N VAL A 114 -14.69 9.14 17.36
CA VAL A 114 -13.33 8.82 17.85
C VAL A 114 -12.91 7.45 17.36
N ASN A 115 -13.80 6.44 17.42
CA ASN A 115 -13.54 5.09 16.93
C ASN A 115 -13.18 5.10 15.44
N THR A 116 -13.96 5.80 14.63
CA THR A 116 -13.67 5.94 13.18
C THR A 116 -12.31 6.59 12.94
N ARG A 117 -11.97 7.61 13.71
CA ARG A 117 -10.64 8.27 13.63
C ARG A 117 -9.50 7.35 14.06
N CYS A 118 -9.68 6.55 15.10
CA CYS A 118 -8.68 5.58 15.55
C CYS A 118 -8.42 4.51 14.47
N VAL A 119 -9.47 3.96 13.88
CA VAL A 119 -9.36 2.99 12.77
C VAL A 119 -8.64 3.61 11.58
N ALA A 120 -9.00 4.83 11.19
CA ALA A 120 -8.36 5.53 10.08
C ALA A 120 -6.85 5.81 10.34
N ARG A 121 -6.46 6.14 11.59
CA ARG A 121 -5.05 6.33 11.97
C ARG A 121 -4.25 5.04 11.83
N VAL A 122 -4.80 3.92 12.33
CA VAL A 122 -4.15 2.60 12.21
C VAL A 122 -4.07 2.17 10.75
N GLY A 123 -5.14 2.37 9.97
CA GLY A 123 -5.16 2.07 8.54
C GLY A 123 -4.10 2.85 7.74
N ARG A 124 -3.92 4.15 8.04
CA ARG A 124 -2.89 4.97 7.38
C ARG A 124 -1.48 4.53 7.71
N ILE A 125 -1.16 4.29 8.98
CA ILE A 125 0.20 3.92 9.39
C ILE A 125 0.56 2.54 8.87
N THR A 126 -0.36 1.57 8.92
CA THR A 126 -0.13 0.22 8.39
C THR A 126 0.06 0.25 6.87
N ASN A 127 -0.79 0.96 6.12
CA ASN A 127 -0.61 1.12 4.68
C ASN A 127 0.73 1.79 4.33
N LYS A 128 1.14 2.82 5.09
CA LYS A 128 2.44 3.46 4.91
C LYS A 128 3.59 2.47 5.11
N HIS A 129 3.56 1.68 6.18
CA HIS A 129 4.62 0.71 6.45
C HIS A 129 4.63 -0.44 5.46
N PHE A 130 3.49 -0.95 5.01
CA PHE A 130 3.44 -1.97 3.94
C PHE A 130 3.92 -1.43 2.59
N THR A 131 3.85 -0.11 2.37
CA THR A 131 4.34 0.50 1.13
C THR A 131 5.83 0.84 1.21
N VAL A 132 6.26 1.62 2.21
CA VAL A 132 7.63 2.20 2.30
C VAL A 132 8.38 1.81 3.57
N GLY A 133 7.89 0.87 4.37
CA GLY A 133 8.56 0.46 5.60
C GLY A 133 9.95 -0.09 5.34
N THR A 134 10.90 0.18 6.25
CA THR A 134 12.32 -0.17 6.09
C THR A 134 12.64 -1.64 6.39
N GLY A 135 11.76 -2.36 7.08
CA GLY A 135 12.03 -3.73 7.55
C GLY A 135 12.80 -3.80 8.87
N THR A 136 13.14 -2.65 9.48
CA THR A 136 13.78 -2.60 10.80
C THR A 136 12.79 -2.05 11.81
N SER A 137 12.40 -2.87 12.81
CA SER A 137 11.36 -2.56 13.80
C SER A 137 9.98 -2.18 13.20
N GLN A 138 9.78 -2.49 11.94
CA GLN A 138 8.54 -2.27 11.17
C GLN A 138 8.53 -3.21 9.95
N PRO A 139 7.37 -3.50 9.34
CA PRO A 139 7.30 -4.33 8.15
C PRO A 139 8.19 -3.83 7.01
N LYS A 140 8.73 -4.75 6.22
CA LYS A 140 9.45 -4.41 4.99
C LYS A 140 8.44 -4.03 3.91
N GLY A 141 8.40 -2.76 3.54
CA GLY A 141 7.51 -2.23 2.52
C GLY A 141 7.86 -2.71 1.12
N ILE A 142 6.85 -2.80 0.25
CA ILE A 142 7.02 -3.30 -1.11
C ILE A 142 8.00 -2.46 -1.94
N VAL A 143 8.04 -1.14 -1.74
CA VAL A 143 8.99 -0.24 -2.42
C VAL A 143 10.44 -0.57 -2.07
N VAL A 144 10.69 -0.92 -0.80
CA VAL A 144 12.03 -1.29 -0.32
C VAL A 144 12.39 -2.71 -0.76
N ALA A 145 11.40 -3.61 -0.76
CA ALA A 145 11.60 -5.01 -1.17
C ALA A 145 11.81 -5.18 -2.67
N SER A 146 11.20 -4.32 -3.50
CA SER A 146 11.29 -4.42 -4.96
C SER A 146 12.68 -4.09 -5.48
N THR A 147 13.09 -4.75 -6.56
CA THR A 147 14.27 -4.39 -7.35
C THR A 147 13.95 -3.31 -8.38
N ALA A 148 14.96 -2.65 -8.93
CA ALA A 148 14.76 -1.69 -10.01
C ALA A 148 14.67 -2.44 -11.34
N GLY A 149 13.50 -2.46 -11.96
CA GLY A 149 13.31 -3.02 -13.30
C GLY A 149 13.72 -2.05 -14.41
N LYS A 150 13.49 -0.74 -14.20
CA LYS A 150 13.91 0.32 -15.12
C LYS A 150 14.41 1.53 -14.34
N VAL A 151 15.52 2.07 -14.76
CA VAL A 151 16.07 3.35 -14.26
C VAL A 151 15.88 4.38 -15.36
N GLY A 152 15.24 5.49 -15.03
CA GLY A 152 15.05 6.62 -15.97
C GLY A 152 16.39 7.23 -16.40
N THR A 153 16.40 7.92 -17.52
CA THR A 153 17.58 8.60 -18.04
C THR A 153 18.05 9.69 -17.07
N THR A 154 19.37 9.90 -16.98
CA THR A 154 19.96 10.95 -16.13
C THR A 154 19.33 12.31 -16.43
N GLY A 155 18.85 12.98 -15.38
CA GLY A 155 18.09 14.25 -15.48
C GLY A 155 16.56 14.09 -15.52
N GLN A 156 16.05 12.91 -15.71
CA GLN A 156 14.61 12.60 -15.73
C GLN A 156 14.11 12.38 -14.30
N THR A 157 13.84 13.46 -13.57
CA THR A 157 13.45 13.37 -12.13
C THR A 157 11.96 13.42 -11.90
N ALA A 158 11.19 14.08 -12.76
CA ALA A 158 9.75 14.30 -12.58
C ALA A 158 8.93 13.95 -13.82
N THR A 159 9.53 13.26 -14.77
CA THR A 159 8.91 12.84 -16.03
C THR A 159 9.07 11.34 -16.22
N VAL A 160 8.19 10.75 -17.02
CA VAL A 160 8.26 9.35 -17.45
C VAL A 160 7.90 9.32 -18.92
N THR A 161 8.51 8.43 -19.68
CA THR A 161 8.18 8.17 -21.07
C THR A 161 7.35 6.90 -21.21
N VAL A 162 6.73 6.69 -22.36
CA VAL A 162 6.02 5.43 -22.65
C VAL A 162 7.01 4.28 -22.72
N ASP A 163 8.19 4.52 -23.29
CA ASP A 163 9.24 3.52 -23.39
C ASP A 163 9.71 3.05 -22.00
N ASP A 164 9.82 3.96 -21.02
CA ASP A 164 10.14 3.60 -19.64
C ASP A 164 9.09 2.69 -19.02
N LEU A 165 7.81 2.88 -19.35
CA LEU A 165 6.71 2.05 -18.85
C LEU A 165 6.74 0.66 -19.52
N ILE A 166 7.00 0.59 -20.81
CA ILE A 166 7.14 -0.66 -21.56
C ILE A 166 8.36 -1.44 -21.05
N ASP A 167 9.50 -0.77 -20.85
CA ASP A 167 10.70 -1.40 -20.31
C ASP A 167 10.46 -1.95 -18.89
N LEU A 168 9.74 -1.22 -18.05
CA LEU A 168 9.39 -1.68 -16.72
C LEU A 168 8.45 -2.89 -16.76
N GLU A 169 7.46 -2.90 -17.64
CA GLU A 169 6.59 -4.05 -17.85
C GLU A 169 7.41 -5.29 -18.25
N HIS A 170 8.29 -5.13 -19.24
CA HIS A 170 9.11 -6.24 -19.76
C HIS A 170 10.25 -6.65 -18.83
N SER A 171 10.55 -5.89 -17.77
CA SER A 171 11.48 -6.31 -16.73
C SER A 171 10.94 -7.43 -15.83
N VAL A 172 9.63 -7.67 -15.87
CA VAL A 172 8.98 -8.80 -15.19
C VAL A 172 8.88 -9.96 -16.17
N ASP A 173 9.29 -11.15 -15.76
CA ASP A 173 9.24 -12.35 -16.59
C ASP A 173 7.84 -12.61 -17.15
N TYR A 174 7.79 -13.11 -18.38
CA TYR A 174 6.55 -13.37 -19.11
C TYR A 174 5.62 -14.34 -18.35
N ALA A 175 6.19 -15.34 -17.68
CA ALA A 175 5.42 -16.32 -16.92
C ALA A 175 4.56 -15.68 -15.82
N TYR A 176 5.08 -14.61 -15.16
CA TYR A 176 4.28 -13.86 -14.17
C TYR A 176 3.26 -12.95 -14.83
N ARG A 177 3.57 -12.35 -15.98
CA ARG A 177 2.65 -11.47 -16.71
C ARG A 177 1.45 -12.21 -17.29
N GLU A 178 1.65 -13.43 -17.79
CA GLU A 178 0.60 -14.27 -18.35
C GLU A 178 -0.49 -14.64 -17.34
N THR A 179 -0.19 -14.66 -16.03
CA THR A 179 -1.19 -14.97 -14.99
C THR A 179 -2.34 -13.94 -14.95
N GLY A 180 -2.20 -12.77 -15.57
CA GLY A 180 -3.18 -11.69 -15.56
C GLY A 180 -3.37 -11.01 -14.19
N ARG A 181 -2.54 -11.32 -13.20
CA ARG A 181 -2.60 -10.76 -11.83
C ARG A 181 -1.72 -9.54 -11.65
N CYS A 182 -0.82 -9.28 -12.59
CA CYS A 182 0.03 -8.10 -12.57
C CYS A 182 -0.77 -6.81 -12.57
N ARG A 183 -0.27 -5.82 -11.84
CA ARG A 183 -0.89 -4.49 -11.68
C ARG A 183 0.17 -3.41 -11.64
N TRP A 184 -0.24 -2.21 -11.98
CA TRP A 184 0.52 -0.99 -11.73
C TRP A 184 0.18 -0.42 -10.36
N MET A 185 1.19 0.06 -9.63
CA MET A 185 0.97 0.82 -8.40
C MET A 185 1.79 2.09 -8.42
N MET A 186 1.14 3.22 -8.14
CA MET A 186 1.79 4.52 -8.11
C MET A 186 1.03 5.52 -7.25
N HIS A 187 1.68 6.63 -6.91
CA HIS A 187 1.05 7.76 -6.24
C HIS A 187 0.10 8.50 -7.21
N ASP A 188 -0.97 9.13 -6.71
CA ASP A 188 -1.92 9.90 -7.53
C ASP A 188 -1.24 11.00 -8.35
N GLN A 189 -0.23 11.71 -7.80
CA GLN A 189 0.54 12.71 -8.55
C GLN A 189 1.35 12.10 -9.70
N THR A 190 1.90 10.92 -9.52
CA THR A 190 2.59 10.16 -10.58
C THR A 190 1.60 9.75 -11.65
N TYR A 191 0.44 9.26 -11.26
CA TYR A 191 -0.64 8.89 -12.18
C TYR A 191 -1.12 10.08 -13.02
N LYS A 192 -1.24 11.27 -12.41
CA LYS A 192 -1.52 12.51 -13.14
C LYS A 192 -0.50 12.79 -14.25
N VAL A 193 0.79 12.52 -14.02
CA VAL A 193 1.83 12.70 -15.05
C VAL A 193 1.65 11.67 -16.15
N VAL A 194 1.41 10.40 -15.82
CA VAL A 194 1.15 9.34 -16.81
C VAL A 194 -0.07 9.67 -17.67
N LYS A 195 -1.16 10.17 -17.09
CA LYS A 195 -2.35 10.60 -17.85
C LYS A 195 -2.10 11.75 -18.80
N LYS A 196 -1.07 12.55 -18.56
CA LYS A 196 -0.71 13.70 -19.44
C LYS A 196 0.25 13.33 -20.55
N LEU A 197 0.67 12.07 -20.65
CA LEU A 197 1.54 11.64 -21.74
C LEU A 197 0.88 11.86 -23.09
N LYS A 198 1.65 12.43 -24.01
CA LYS A 198 1.23 12.73 -25.37
C LYS A 198 2.24 12.17 -26.35
N ASP A 199 1.78 11.88 -27.56
CA ASP A 199 2.66 11.56 -28.68
C ASP A 199 3.36 12.83 -29.22
N THR A 200 4.22 12.66 -30.21
CA THR A 200 4.93 13.75 -30.87
C THR A 200 4.00 14.73 -31.61
N THR A 201 2.75 14.33 -31.86
CA THR A 201 1.72 15.14 -32.51
C THR A 201 0.81 15.84 -31.50
N GLY A 202 1.03 15.65 -30.20
CA GLY A 202 0.27 16.26 -29.10
C GLY A 202 -1.01 15.51 -28.72
N ARG A 203 -1.25 14.31 -29.25
CA ARG A 203 -2.40 13.48 -28.87
C ARG A 203 -2.16 12.85 -27.50
N PRO A 204 -3.17 12.81 -26.61
CA PRO A 204 -3.08 12.04 -25.37
C PRO A 204 -2.90 10.55 -25.71
N LEU A 205 -1.88 9.93 -25.13
CA LEU A 205 -1.64 8.49 -25.26
C LEU A 205 -2.52 7.66 -24.31
N PHE A 206 -2.85 8.23 -23.17
CA PHE A 206 -3.78 7.62 -22.22
C PHE A 206 -5.22 7.97 -22.59
N ILE A 207 -5.96 6.99 -23.11
CA ILE A 207 -7.39 7.12 -23.37
C ILE A 207 -8.11 6.45 -22.21
N PRO A 208 -8.92 7.18 -21.39
CA PRO A 208 -9.74 6.55 -20.36
C PRO A 208 -10.65 5.51 -21.00
N GLY A 209 -10.77 4.33 -20.38
CA GLY A 209 -11.72 3.33 -20.83
C GLY A 209 -13.15 3.88 -20.77
N TYR A 210 -13.78 4.03 -21.92
CA TYR A 210 -15.20 4.31 -22.03
C TYR A 210 -15.91 2.98 -22.23
N ASP A 211 -16.62 2.54 -21.20
CA ASP A 211 -17.51 1.39 -21.30
C ASP A 211 -18.94 1.92 -21.42
N GLY A 212 -19.42 2.08 -22.67
CA GLY A 212 -20.82 2.36 -23.02
C GLY A 212 -21.57 3.40 -22.16
N LEU A 213 -22.88 3.43 -22.26
CA LEU A 213 -23.78 4.37 -21.54
C LEU A 213 -23.95 4.10 -20.04
N GLY A 214 -23.27 3.13 -19.43
CA GLY A 214 -23.63 2.63 -18.10
C GLY A 214 -22.56 2.71 -17.02
N GLY A 215 -21.29 3.07 -17.29
CA GLY A 215 -20.26 3.06 -16.24
C GLY A 215 -18.89 3.49 -16.72
N ARG A 216 -18.04 3.88 -15.77
CA ARG A 216 -16.61 4.13 -16.01
C ARG A 216 -15.87 2.80 -15.90
N ALA A 217 -15.26 2.34 -17.00
CA ALA A 217 -14.33 1.21 -16.93
C ALA A 217 -13.14 1.54 -16.01
N PRO A 218 -12.59 0.58 -15.28
CA PRO A 218 -11.37 0.78 -14.50
C PRO A 218 -10.25 1.27 -15.42
N ASP A 219 -9.52 2.28 -14.96
CA ASP A 219 -8.36 2.78 -15.71
C ASP A 219 -7.31 1.66 -15.81
N THR A 220 -6.90 1.30 -17.02
CA THR A 220 -5.84 0.32 -17.30
C THR A 220 -4.67 1.01 -17.99
N LEU A 221 -3.47 0.54 -17.75
CA LEU A 221 -2.25 0.98 -18.42
C LEU A 221 -1.58 -0.25 -19.05
N LEU A 222 -1.36 -0.21 -20.37
CA LEU A 222 -0.84 -1.36 -21.13
C LEU A 222 -1.62 -2.68 -20.87
N GLY A 223 -2.94 -2.57 -20.69
CA GLY A 223 -3.81 -3.72 -20.43
C GLY A 223 -3.90 -4.18 -18.96
N TYR A 224 -3.08 -3.63 -18.06
CA TYR A 224 -3.07 -3.99 -16.63
C TYR A 224 -3.77 -2.94 -15.77
N PRO A 225 -4.49 -3.38 -14.72
CA PRO A 225 -5.20 -2.46 -13.82
C PRO A 225 -4.23 -1.61 -13.00
N ILE A 226 -4.67 -0.38 -12.67
CA ILE A 226 -3.90 0.58 -11.90
C ILE A 226 -4.45 0.64 -10.47
N THR A 227 -3.56 0.55 -9.49
CA THR A 227 -3.84 0.77 -8.08
C THR A 227 -3.19 2.07 -7.62
N ILE A 228 -4.01 3.01 -7.15
CA ILE A 228 -3.51 4.27 -6.58
C ILE A 228 -3.20 4.06 -5.11
N ASN A 229 -1.97 4.35 -4.72
CA ASN A 229 -1.53 4.31 -3.33
C ASN A 229 -0.77 5.59 -2.96
N ASN A 230 -1.42 6.45 -2.18
CA ASN A 230 -0.87 7.76 -1.80
C ASN A 230 0.30 7.70 -0.81
N HIS A 231 0.71 6.50 -0.38
CA HIS A 231 1.95 6.30 0.38
C HIS A 231 3.14 5.90 -0.50
N MET A 232 2.92 5.71 -1.81
CA MET A 232 4.03 5.55 -2.75
C MET A 232 4.85 6.84 -2.83
N PRO A 233 6.18 6.73 -3.04
CA PRO A 233 7.00 7.89 -3.35
C PRO A 233 6.49 8.60 -4.62
N THR A 234 6.45 9.92 -4.59
CA THR A 234 6.25 10.72 -5.80
C THR A 234 7.50 10.68 -6.68
N MET A 235 7.39 11.10 -7.93
CA MET A 235 8.54 11.21 -8.82
C MET A 235 9.59 12.17 -8.24
N ALA A 236 10.80 11.67 -8.03
CA ALA A 236 11.97 12.41 -7.57
C ALA A 236 13.24 11.64 -7.99
N ALA A 237 14.40 12.27 -7.87
CA ALA A 237 15.67 11.60 -8.12
C ALA A 237 15.80 10.34 -7.23
N ASN A 238 16.19 9.23 -7.83
CA ASN A 238 16.38 7.92 -7.18
C ASN A 238 15.12 7.35 -6.48
N ALA A 239 13.92 7.89 -6.76
CA ALA A 239 12.68 7.39 -6.17
C ALA A 239 12.07 6.26 -7.01
N LYS A 240 11.68 5.18 -6.36
CA LYS A 240 10.86 4.11 -6.97
C LYS A 240 9.39 4.56 -6.97
N SER A 241 9.01 5.37 -7.95
CA SER A 241 7.71 6.05 -8.02
C SER A 241 6.60 5.23 -8.69
N ILE A 242 6.98 4.21 -9.46
CA ILE A 242 6.07 3.30 -10.16
C ILE A 242 6.51 1.88 -9.87
N LEU A 243 5.57 1.01 -9.51
CA LEU A 243 5.77 -0.42 -9.35
C LEU A 243 4.90 -1.15 -10.35
N PHE A 244 5.43 -2.24 -10.90
CA PHE A 244 4.70 -3.19 -11.74
C PHE A 244 5.00 -4.62 -11.28
N GLY A 245 3.98 -5.46 -11.20
CA GLY A 245 4.11 -6.86 -10.82
C GLY A 245 2.87 -7.44 -10.18
N ASP A 246 2.96 -8.70 -9.77
CA ASP A 246 1.91 -9.39 -9.03
C ASP A 246 2.03 -9.12 -7.53
N PHE A 247 1.19 -8.23 -7.02
CA PHE A 247 1.18 -7.85 -5.61
C PHE A 247 0.55 -8.91 -4.70
N THR A 248 -0.07 -9.95 -5.24
CA THR A 248 -0.60 -11.05 -4.42
C THR A 248 0.51 -11.85 -3.75
N ASN A 249 1.73 -11.77 -4.28
CA ASN A 249 2.93 -12.37 -3.68
C ASN A 249 3.45 -11.59 -2.46
N TYR A 250 2.93 -10.38 -2.19
CA TYR A 250 3.21 -9.67 -0.96
C TYR A 250 2.25 -10.15 0.13
N ILE A 251 2.80 -10.77 1.19
CA ILE A 251 2.03 -11.39 2.25
C ILE A 251 1.95 -10.45 3.44
N ILE A 252 0.73 -10.14 3.88
CA ILE A 252 0.43 -9.41 5.11
C ILE A 252 -0.10 -10.42 6.12
N ARG A 253 0.49 -10.43 7.32
CA ARG A 253 0.09 -11.32 8.39
C ARG A 253 -0.64 -10.57 9.49
N ASP A 254 -1.85 -10.99 9.79
CA ASP A 254 -2.66 -10.50 10.90
C ASP A 254 -2.76 -11.57 12.00
N VAL A 255 -2.78 -11.15 13.26
CA VAL A 255 -3.05 -12.03 14.40
C VAL A 255 -4.50 -11.88 14.82
N LEU A 256 -5.22 -13.00 14.87
CA LEU A 256 -6.62 -13.05 15.30
C LEU A 256 -6.75 -12.64 16.77
N GLY A 257 -7.77 -11.83 17.08
CA GLY A 257 -8.09 -11.44 18.45
C GLY A 257 -7.11 -10.45 19.10
N ALA A 258 -6.11 -9.95 18.34
CA ALA A 258 -5.10 -9.02 18.86
C ALA A 258 -5.53 -7.53 18.81
N THR A 259 -6.78 -7.25 18.42
CA THR A 259 -7.31 -5.87 18.47
C THR A 259 -7.89 -5.61 19.83
N GLU A 260 -7.25 -4.73 20.60
CA GLU A 260 -7.68 -4.32 21.93
C GLU A 260 -8.15 -2.88 21.90
N TYR A 261 -9.36 -2.64 22.37
CA TYR A 261 -9.92 -1.32 22.60
C TYR A 261 -9.98 -1.09 24.11
N GLN A 262 -9.24 -0.11 24.59
CA GLN A 262 -9.22 0.25 26.01
C GLN A 262 -9.85 1.62 26.19
N ARG A 263 -10.91 1.66 26.99
CA ARG A 263 -11.52 2.90 27.48
C ARG A 263 -11.09 3.11 28.92
N TYR A 264 -10.42 4.22 29.17
CA TYR A 264 -10.09 4.64 30.51
C TYR A 264 -11.11 5.71 30.93
N THR A 265 -11.82 5.43 32.01
CA THR A 265 -12.66 6.40 32.73
C THR A 265 -11.98 6.63 34.06
N ASP A 266 -11.49 7.84 34.29
CA ASP A 266 -11.01 8.26 35.59
C ASP A 266 -12.17 8.69 36.47
#